data_a4fceda40b9b2871d0661ef9c2a466e2
#
_entry.id   a4fceda40b9b2871d0661ef9c2a466e2
#
_cell.length_a   1.000
_cell.length_b   1.000
_cell.length_c   1.000
_cell.angle_alpha   90.00
_cell.angle_beta   90.00
_cell.angle_gamma   90.00
#
_symmetry.space_group_name_H-M   'P 1'
#
loop_
_entity.id
_entity.type
_entity.pdbx_description
1 polymer ?
#
loop_
_entity_poly.entity_id
_entity_poly.type
_entity_poly.pdbx_seq_one_letter_code
_entity_poly.pdbx_strand_id
1 'polypeptide(L)'
;NWHLWTGDPSGGYASVQTSLGCPFRCSFCCINAPFGEAGIRLWSPDNAAAQIEALVRDHNITNIKIPDEMFCLNPKQVRAICHRLIDRGLGSRLNLWAYARIDTVGDEEMLALMRQAGFRWLGLGIESGSRHVRAGSSKGAFDDGDVSAAVRRVQAHGICVGANYIFGLPDDTLKAMEATIALACELNTEWANFYCAMAYP
;
A
#
# COMPACT_ATOMS: atom_id res chain seq x y z
N ASN A 1 -12.37 -11.03 -3.18
CA ASN A 1 -13.19 -9.79 -2.95
C ASN A 1 -12.67 -8.56 -3.71
N TRP A 2 -11.86 -8.76 -4.77
CA TRP A 2 -11.31 -7.69 -5.61
C TRP A 2 -12.43 -6.83 -6.27
N HIS A 3 -13.59 -7.41 -6.56
CA HIS A 3 -14.76 -6.72 -7.10
C HIS A 3 -15.28 -5.60 -6.18
N LEU A 4 -14.97 -5.65 -4.88
CA LEU A 4 -15.37 -4.61 -3.93
C LEU A 4 -14.61 -3.31 -4.14
N TRP A 5 -13.37 -3.36 -4.66
CA TRP A 5 -12.60 -2.15 -4.98
C TRP A 5 -12.67 -1.77 -6.47
N THR A 6 -13.10 -2.66 -7.34
CA THR A 6 -13.29 -2.36 -8.76
C THR A 6 -14.70 -1.87 -9.08
N GLY A 7 -15.69 -2.26 -8.27
CA GLY A 7 -17.11 -2.01 -8.54
C GLY A 7 -17.69 -2.86 -9.67
N ASP A 8 -16.86 -3.69 -10.33
CA ASP A 8 -17.26 -4.54 -11.44
C ASP A 8 -16.87 -6.01 -11.17
N PRO A 9 -17.85 -6.86 -10.85
CA PRO A 9 -17.59 -8.28 -10.60
C PRO A 9 -17.20 -9.07 -11.87
N SER A 10 -17.47 -8.54 -13.07
CA SER A 10 -17.16 -9.18 -14.35
C SER A 10 -15.81 -8.75 -14.93
N GLY A 11 -15.23 -7.64 -14.44
CA GLY A 11 -13.99 -7.08 -14.95
C GLY A 11 -12.78 -7.98 -14.67
N GLY A 12 -11.88 -8.07 -15.65
CA GLY A 12 -10.60 -8.77 -15.50
C GLY A 12 -9.69 -8.07 -14.49
N TYR A 13 -8.85 -8.86 -13.84
CA TYR A 13 -7.90 -8.40 -12.84
C TYR A 13 -6.55 -9.07 -13.01
N ALA A 14 -5.47 -8.33 -12.79
CA ALA A 14 -4.09 -8.83 -12.82
C ALA A 14 -3.24 -8.26 -11.70
N SER A 15 -2.07 -8.87 -11.49
CA SER A 15 -1.02 -8.32 -10.62
C SER A 15 0.25 -8.07 -11.43
N VAL A 16 0.89 -6.93 -11.18
CA VAL A 16 2.18 -6.57 -11.79
C VAL A 16 3.12 -6.13 -10.68
N GLN A 17 4.25 -6.82 -10.53
CA GLN A 17 5.31 -6.39 -9.62
C GLN A 17 6.20 -5.35 -10.27
N THR A 18 6.53 -4.29 -9.53
CA THR A 18 7.48 -3.25 -9.94
C THR A 18 8.73 -3.21 -9.05
N SER A 19 8.65 -3.92 -7.93
CA SER A 19 9.77 -4.15 -7.01
C SER A 19 9.63 -5.48 -6.27
N LEU A 20 10.70 -5.91 -5.63
CA LEU A 20 10.73 -7.12 -4.80
C LEU A 20 11.58 -6.91 -3.57
N GLY A 21 11.04 -7.28 -2.40
CA GLY A 21 11.68 -7.19 -1.09
C GLY A 21 11.44 -5.87 -0.39
N CYS A 22 11.94 -5.76 0.83
CA CYS A 22 11.73 -4.62 1.72
C CYS A 22 13.01 -4.33 2.52
N PRO A 23 13.45 -3.06 2.64
CA PRO A 23 14.64 -2.73 3.43
C PRO A 23 14.39 -2.70 4.94
N PHE A 24 13.14 -2.79 5.37
CA PHE A 24 12.77 -2.79 6.78
C PHE A 24 12.85 -4.19 7.40
N ARG A 25 12.95 -4.23 8.75
CA ARG A 25 13.06 -5.45 9.54
C ARG A 25 11.97 -5.49 10.63
N CYS A 26 10.71 -5.26 10.24
CA CYS A 26 9.59 -5.37 11.18
C CYS A 26 9.53 -6.79 11.75
N SER A 27 9.42 -6.92 13.09
CA SER A 27 9.56 -8.19 13.80
C SER A 27 8.48 -9.23 13.45
N PHE A 28 7.34 -8.79 12.92
CA PHE A 28 6.23 -9.65 12.52
C PHE A 28 6.26 -10.06 11.03
N CYS A 29 7.23 -9.55 10.25
CA CYS A 29 7.21 -9.67 8.80
C CYS A 29 8.28 -10.66 8.31
N CYS A 30 7.87 -11.64 7.52
CA CYS A 30 8.75 -12.65 6.94
C CYS A 30 9.24 -12.33 5.52
N ILE A 31 8.97 -11.13 4.97
CA ILE A 31 9.25 -10.81 3.58
C ILE A 31 10.73 -10.95 3.19
N ASN A 32 11.63 -10.75 4.12
CA ASN A 32 13.06 -10.87 3.88
C ASN A 32 13.61 -12.31 4.04
N ALA A 33 12.84 -13.23 4.61
CA ALA A 33 13.30 -14.59 4.87
C ALA A 33 13.77 -15.34 3.60
N PRO A 34 13.09 -15.25 2.44
CA PRO A 34 13.56 -15.90 1.20
C PRO A 34 14.86 -15.34 0.64
N PHE A 35 15.25 -14.13 1.06
CA PHE A 35 16.42 -13.41 0.50
C PHE A 35 17.63 -13.43 1.44
N GLY A 36 17.47 -13.87 2.69
CA GLY A 36 18.52 -13.87 3.70
C GLY A 36 18.92 -12.49 4.24
N GLU A 37 18.60 -11.42 3.53
CA GLU A 37 18.90 -10.03 3.90
C GLU A 37 17.77 -9.08 3.53
N ALA A 38 17.69 -7.95 4.24
CA ALA A 38 16.77 -6.87 3.93
C ALA A 38 17.28 -6.07 2.73
N GLY A 39 16.40 -5.77 1.78
CA GLY A 39 16.76 -5.01 0.58
C GLY A 39 15.57 -4.86 -0.35
N ILE A 40 15.73 -4.03 -1.37
CA ILE A 40 14.72 -3.85 -2.41
C ILE A 40 15.37 -3.91 -3.79
N ARG A 41 14.77 -4.64 -4.71
CA ARG A 41 15.15 -4.71 -6.13
C ARG A 41 14.04 -4.05 -6.93
N LEU A 42 14.41 -3.12 -7.81
CA LEU A 42 13.46 -2.35 -8.61
C LEU A 42 13.51 -2.81 -10.06
N TRP A 43 12.36 -2.97 -10.71
CA TRP A 43 12.29 -3.05 -12.17
C TRP A 43 12.43 -1.67 -12.78
N SER A 44 12.88 -1.60 -14.03
CA SER A 44 12.88 -0.31 -14.72
C SER A 44 11.45 0.23 -14.86
N PRO A 45 11.24 1.54 -14.74
CA PRO A 45 9.92 2.15 -14.93
C PRO A 45 9.33 1.86 -16.31
N ASP A 46 10.17 1.75 -17.32
CA ASP A 46 9.75 1.40 -18.70
C ASP A 46 9.18 -0.02 -18.77
N ASN A 47 9.84 -0.98 -18.13
CA ASN A 47 9.36 -2.35 -18.08
C ASN A 47 8.03 -2.46 -17.31
N ALA A 48 7.93 -1.83 -16.14
CA ALA A 48 6.70 -1.81 -15.36
C ALA A 48 5.51 -1.24 -16.16
N ALA A 49 5.71 -0.09 -16.80
CA ALA A 49 4.68 0.53 -17.62
C ALA A 49 4.33 -0.29 -18.87
N ALA A 50 5.30 -0.92 -19.52
CA ALA A 50 5.06 -1.77 -20.69
C ALA A 50 4.24 -3.02 -20.34
N GLN A 51 4.47 -3.65 -19.19
CA GLN A 51 3.65 -4.76 -18.71
C GLN A 51 2.20 -4.35 -18.48
N ILE A 52 1.98 -3.20 -17.82
CA ILE A 52 0.64 -2.66 -17.57
C ILE A 52 -0.04 -2.34 -18.92
N GLU A 53 0.66 -1.69 -19.84
CA GLU A 53 0.15 -1.38 -21.17
C GLU A 53 -0.26 -2.63 -21.95
N ALA A 54 0.55 -3.69 -21.91
CA ALA A 54 0.24 -4.96 -22.55
C ALA A 54 -1.05 -5.60 -21.99
N LEU A 55 -1.23 -5.58 -20.66
CA LEU A 55 -2.46 -6.08 -20.03
C LEU A 55 -3.70 -5.30 -20.51
N VAL A 56 -3.59 -3.99 -20.62
CA VAL A 56 -4.69 -3.15 -21.11
C VAL A 56 -4.96 -3.38 -22.60
N ARG A 57 -3.92 -3.43 -23.43
CA ARG A 57 -4.03 -3.54 -24.88
C ARG A 57 -4.50 -4.93 -25.31
N ASP A 58 -3.88 -5.97 -24.76
CA ASP A 58 -4.05 -7.34 -25.27
C ASP A 58 -5.18 -8.10 -24.58
N HIS A 59 -5.50 -7.71 -23.34
CA HIS A 59 -6.47 -8.42 -22.49
C HIS A 59 -7.61 -7.52 -21.97
N ASN A 60 -7.58 -6.22 -22.26
CA ASN A 60 -8.52 -5.22 -21.73
C ASN A 60 -8.61 -5.23 -20.19
N ILE A 61 -7.51 -5.58 -19.50
CA ILE A 61 -7.43 -5.60 -18.05
C ILE A 61 -6.99 -4.21 -17.57
N THR A 62 -7.84 -3.56 -16.81
CA THR A 62 -7.60 -2.22 -16.25
C THR A 62 -7.48 -2.22 -14.72
N ASN A 63 -7.98 -3.27 -14.06
CA ASN A 63 -7.89 -3.46 -12.62
C ASN A 63 -6.59 -4.19 -12.29
N ILE A 64 -5.59 -3.47 -11.79
CA ILE A 64 -4.25 -4.02 -11.58
C ILE A 64 -3.77 -3.75 -10.17
N LYS A 65 -3.42 -4.82 -9.46
CA LYS A 65 -2.75 -4.75 -8.17
C LYS A 65 -1.24 -4.74 -8.37
N ILE A 66 -0.56 -3.80 -7.71
CA ILE A 66 0.89 -3.79 -7.55
C ILE A 66 1.18 -4.34 -6.16
N PRO A 67 1.54 -5.64 -6.05
CA PRO A 67 1.71 -6.30 -4.75
C PRO A 67 3.09 -6.03 -4.12
N ASP A 68 3.80 -5.03 -4.60
CA ASP A 68 5.07 -4.58 -4.02
C ASP A 68 4.89 -4.26 -2.53
N GLU A 69 5.79 -4.74 -1.70
CA GLU A 69 5.74 -4.53 -0.25
C GLU A 69 5.85 -3.05 0.12
N MET A 70 6.54 -2.28 -0.72
CA MET A 70 6.90 -0.90 -0.44
C MET A 70 6.89 -0.02 -1.69
N PHE A 71 5.76 0.03 -2.40
CA PHE A 71 5.66 0.78 -3.67
C PHE A 71 6.05 2.25 -3.52
N CYS A 72 5.56 2.93 -2.48
CA CYS A 72 5.82 4.36 -2.25
C CYS A 72 7.20 4.67 -1.62
N LEU A 73 8.07 3.69 -1.40
CA LEU A 73 9.35 3.91 -0.72
C LEU A 73 10.32 4.80 -1.52
N ASN A 74 10.31 4.68 -2.85
CA ASN A 74 11.20 5.43 -3.73
C ASN A 74 10.39 6.41 -4.59
N PRO A 75 10.25 7.69 -4.19
CA PRO A 75 9.45 8.67 -4.93
C PRO A 75 9.93 8.89 -6.38
N LYS A 76 11.23 8.75 -6.66
CA LYS A 76 11.76 8.88 -8.04
C LYS A 76 11.23 7.75 -8.93
N GLN A 77 11.22 6.52 -8.41
CA GLN A 77 10.69 5.34 -9.11
C GLN A 77 9.18 5.48 -9.36
N VAL A 78 8.42 5.88 -8.32
CA VAL A 78 6.98 6.09 -8.42
C VAL A 78 6.65 7.14 -9.48
N ARG A 79 7.28 8.31 -9.41
CA ARG A 79 7.08 9.38 -10.39
C ARG A 79 7.41 8.92 -11.81
N ALA A 80 8.51 8.19 -11.97
CA ALA A 80 8.91 7.70 -13.28
C ALA A 80 7.91 6.71 -13.87
N ILE A 81 7.33 5.80 -13.08
CA ILE A 81 6.26 4.89 -13.52
C ILE A 81 5.00 5.69 -13.85
N CYS A 82 4.58 6.60 -12.97
CA CYS A 82 3.39 7.41 -13.17
C CYS A 82 3.44 8.23 -14.46
N HIS A 83 4.55 8.92 -14.73
CA HIS A 83 4.71 9.68 -15.98
C HIS A 83 4.56 8.79 -17.20
N ARG A 84 5.17 7.60 -17.21
CA ARG A 84 5.06 6.67 -18.34
C ARG A 84 3.64 6.17 -18.57
N LEU A 85 2.86 5.96 -17.51
CA LEU A 85 1.45 5.58 -17.64
C LEU A 85 0.59 6.73 -18.16
N ILE A 86 0.87 7.95 -17.72
CA ILE A 86 0.19 9.17 -18.18
C ILE A 86 0.52 9.45 -19.65
N ASP A 87 1.79 9.42 -20.03
CA ASP A 87 2.27 9.66 -21.40
C ASP A 87 1.69 8.66 -22.40
N ARG A 88 1.37 7.43 -21.95
CA ARG A 88 0.68 6.41 -22.73
C ARG A 88 -0.86 6.57 -22.74
N GLY A 89 -1.39 7.59 -22.08
CA GLY A 89 -2.84 7.84 -22.01
C GLY A 89 -3.62 6.81 -21.18
N LEU A 90 -2.96 6.08 -20.28
CA LEU A 90 -3.58 4.98 -19.53
C LEU A 90 -4.26 5.43 -18.24
N GLY A 91 -3.86 6.57 -17.65
CA GLY A 91 -4.27 6.98 -16.31
C GLY A 91 -5.77 7.07 -16.06
N SER A 92 -6.56 7.49 -17.06
CA SER A 92 -8.03 7.57 -16.94
C SER A 92 -8.72 6.20 -16.99
N ARG A 93 -8.06 5.21 -17.59
CA ARG A 93 -8.59 3.85 -17.76
C ARG A 93 -8.24 2.92 -16.61
N LEU A 94 -7.10 3.17 -15.94
CA LEU A 94 -6.55 2.30 -14.93
C LEU A 94 -7.23 2.48 -13.57
N ASN A 95 -7.38 1.35 -12.88
CA ASN A 95 -7.72 1.24 -11.48
C ASN A 95 -6.60 0.47 -10.76
N LEU A 96 -5.59 1.21 -10.31
CA LEU A 96 -4.41 0.64 -9.67
C LEU A 96 -4.57 0.60 -8.16
N TRP A 97 -4.11 -0.50 -7.58
CA TRP A 97 -3.93 -0.69 -6.14
C TRP A 97 -2.45 -0.93 -5.84
N ALA A 98 -1.89 -0.24 -4.83
CA ALA A 98 -0.54 -0.49 -4.32
C ALA A 98 -0.50 -0.46 -2.79
N TYR A 99 0.63 -0.83 -2.21
CA TYR A 99 0.85 -0.79 -0.76
C TYR A 99 1.88 0.28 -0.37
N ALA A 100 1.66 0.88 0.79
CA ALA A 100 2.54 1.90 1.35
C ALA A 100 2.59 1.83 2.88
N ARG A 101 3.61 2.43 3.46
CA ARG A 101 3.70 2.75 4.89
C ARG A 101 3.21 4.17 5.12
N ILE A 102 2.81 4.46 6.36
CA ILE A 102 2.37 5.79 6.79
C ILE A 102 3.44 6.86 6.50
N ASP A 103 4.70 6.55 6.75
CA ASP A 103 5.84 7.46 6.58
C ASP A 103 6.30 7.64 5.11
N THR A 104 5.72 6.91 4.15
CA THR A 104 6.07 7.01 2.73
C THR A 104 5.05 7.77 1.87
N VAL A 105 3.97 8.26 2.47
CA VAL A 105 2.89 9.00 1.77
C VAL A 105 2.85 10.48 2.12
N GLY A 106 4.00 11.05 2.53
CA GLY A 106 4.13 12.46 2.88
C GLY A 106 4.23 13.42 1.68
N ASP A 107 4.54 12.91 0.50
CA ASP A 107 4.80 13.68 -0.71
C ASP A 107 3.49 13.90 -1.49
N GLU A 108 2.90 15.08 -1.36
CA GLU A 108 1.61 15.42 -1.98
C GLU A 108 1.69 15.48 -3.52
N GLU A 109 2.82 15.93 -4.07
CA GLU A 109 3.02 15.96 -5.53
C GLU A 109 3.05 14.53 -6.09
N MET A 110 3.70 13.61 -5.37
CA MET A 110 3.71 12.20 -5.74
C MET A 110 2.30 11.61 -5.69
N LEU A 111 1.51 11.90 -4.65
CA LEU A 111 0.12 11.41 -4.54
C LEU A 111 -0.77 11.96 -5.66
N ALA A 112 -0.66 13.25 -5.97
CA ALA A 112 -1.39 13.85 -7.10
C ALA A 112 -1.04 13.18 -8.43
N LEU A 113 0.25 12.92 -8.66
CA LEU A 113 0.72 12.22 -9.86
C LEU A 113 0.24 10.76 -9.92
N MET A 114 0.28 10.05 -8.80
CA MET A 114 -0.28 8.70 -8.68
C MET A 114 -1.77 8.69 -9.05
N ARG A 115 -2.55 9.65 -8.53
CA ARG A 115 -3.97 9.76 -8.88
C ARG A 115 -4.19 9.96 -10.37
N GLN A 116 -3.39 10.79 -11.02
CA GLN A 116 -3.44 11.02 -12.49
C GLN A 116 -3.05 9.76 -13.27
N ALA A 117 -2.07 9.00 -12.77
CA ALA A 117 -1.61 7.75 -13.39
C ALA A 117 -2.59 6.56 -13.22
N GLY A 118 -3.68 6.74 -12.47
CA GLY A 118 -4.71 5.72 -12.31
C GLY A 118 -4.68 4.97 -10.97
N PHE A 119 -3.87 5.38 -10.01
CA PHE A 119 -3.96 4.84 -8.65
C PHE A 119 -5.26 5.29 -8.00
N ARG A 120 -6.08 4.34 -7.63
CA ARG A 120 -7.37 4.54 -6.97
C ARG A 120 -7.36 4.08 -5.52
N TRP A 121 -6.42 3.21 -5.18
CA TRP A 121 -6.33 2.61 -3.86
C TRP A 121 -4.89 2.54 -3.36
N LEU A 122 -4.69 2.84 -2.08
CA LEU A 122 -3.48 2.53 -1.33
C LEU A 122 -3.81 1.70 -0.10
N GLY A 123 -3.19 0.53 0.01
CA GLY A 123 -3.18 -0.27 1.22
C GLY A 123 -2.15 0.29 2.20
N LEU A 124 -2.58 0.89 3.30
CA LEU A 124 -1.70 1.45 4.32
C LEU A 124 -1.51 0.48 5.49
N GLY A 125 -0.27 0.14 5.80
CA GLY A 125 0.07 -0.62 6.99
C GLY A 125 0.11 0.28 8.23
N ILE A 126 -0.94 0.25 9.05
CA ILE A 126 -1.06 0.97 10.33
C ILE A 126 -0.67 0.06 11.49
N GLU A 127 -1.07 -1.19 11.42
CA GLU A 127 -0.83 -2.33 12.28
C GLU A 127 -1.56 -2.23 13.64
N SER A 128 -1.36 -1.18 14.44
CA SER A 128 -1.95 -1.03 15.77
C SER A 128 -2.32 0.42 16.07
N GLY A 129 -3.37 0.64 16.87
CA GLY A 129 -3.71 1.93 17.48
C GLY A 129 -2.80 2.31 18.64
N SER A 130 -1.94 1.41 19.10
CA SER A 130 -0.98 1.67 20.16
C SER A 130 0.40 2.04 19.60
N ARG A 131 0.86 3.27 19.88
CA ARG A 131 2.23 3.69 19.55
C ARG A 131 3.29 2.76 20.13
N HIS A 132 3.07 2.27 21.35
CA HIS A 132 3.99 1.34 22.01
C HIS A 132 4.12 0.04 21.21
N VAL A 133 3.03 -0.57 20.79
CA VAL A 133 3.00 -1.79 19.99
C VAL A 133 3.65 -1.55 18.61
N ARG A 134 3.36 -0.43 17.95
CA ARG A 134 4.01 -0.07 16.67
C ARG A 134 5.52 0.05 16.82
N ALA A 135 5.99 0.74 17.85
CA ALA A 135 7.42 0.91 18.12
C ALA A 135 8.10 -0.41 18.49
N GLY A 136 7.49 -1.24 19.34
CA GLY A 136 8.00 -2.56 19.76
C GLY A 136 8.13 -3.54 18.59
N SER A 137 7.27 -3.42 17.57
CA SER A 137 7.34 -4.23 16.36
C SER A 137 8.29 -3.70 15.27
N SER A 138 9.09 -2.68 15.58
CA SER A 138 10.00 -2.00 14.61
C SER A 138 9.30 -1.42 13.38
N LYS A 139 8.00 -1.15 13.49
CA LYS A 139 7.21 -0.56 12.39
C LYS A 139 7.49 0.94 12.24
N GLY A 140 7.79 1.64 13.34
CA GLY A 140 8.04 3.07 13.37
C GLY A 140 7.41 3.72 14.61
N ALA A 141 7.94 4.88 15.00
CA ALA A 141 7.53 5.61 16.20
C ALA A 141 6.54 6.75 15.92
N PHE A 142 5.84 6.73 14.78
CA PHE A 142 4.80 7.71 14.47
C PHE A 142 3.62 7.61 15.44
N ASP A 143 3.05 8.75 15.79
CA ASP A 143 1.89 8.83 16.68
C ASP A 143 0.55 8.72 15.93
N ASP A 144 -0.55 8.81 16.64
CA ASP A 144 -1.88 8.68 16.03
C ASP A 144 -2.23 9.90 15.17
N GLY A 145 -1.69 11.08 15.50
CA GLY A 145 -1.79 12.28 14.68
C GLY A 145 -1.11 12.12 13.33
N ASP A 146 0.07 11.49 13.31
CA ASP A 146 0.79 11.16 12.07
C ASP A 146 -0.01 10.18 11.20
N VAL A 147 -0.61 9.15 11.81
CA VAL A 147 -1.46 8.17 11.13
C VAL A 147 -2.67 8.86 10.50
N SER A 148 -3.39 9.67 11.30
CA SER A 148 -4.57 10.41 10.84
C SER A 148 -4.22 11.39 9.72
N ALA A 149 -3.11 12.11 9.84
CA ALA A 149 -2.65 13.04 8.81
C ALA A 149 -2.30 12.32 7.50
N ALA A 150 -1.63 11.16 7.57
CA ALA A 150 -1.28 10.37 6.40
C ALA A 150 -2.53 9.84 5.67
N VAL A 151 -3.50 9.29 6.41
CA VAL A 151 -4.77 8.80 5.84
C VAL A 151 -5.52 9.94 5.15
N ARG A 152 -5.73 11.06 5.84
CA ARG A 152 -6.43 12.23 5.27
C ARG A 152 -5.73 12.79 4.04
N ARG A 153 -4.40 12.81 4.02
CA ARG A 153 -3.61 13.27 2.87
C ARG A 153 -3.87 12.39 1.64
N VAL A 154 -3.84 11.09 1.79
CA VAL A 154 -4.12 10.15 0.68
C VAL A 154 -5.55 10.34 0.17
N GLN A 155 -6.53 10.40 1.08
CA GLN A 155 -7.95 10.62 0.73
C GLN A 155 -8.18 11.98 0.06
N ALA A 156 -7.50 13.05 0.51
CA ALA A 156 -7.61 14.39 -0.09
C ALA A 156 -7.16 14.41 -1.57
N HIS A 157 -6.29 13.49 -1.99
CA HIS A 157 -5.90 13.31 -3.39
C HIS A 157 -6.85 12.40 -4.18
N GLY A 158 -7.98 12.00 -3.61
CA GLY A 158 -8.98 11.13 -4.26
C GLY A 158 -8.51 9.68 -4.42
N ILE A 159 -7.57 9.24 -3.58
CA ILE A 159 -7.12 7.85 -3.49
C ILE A 159 -7.78 7.22 -2.26
N CYS A 160 -8.50 6.13 -2.46
CA CYS A 160 -9.12 5.36 -1.38
C CYS A 160 -8.06 4.66 -0.52
N VAL A 161 -8.31 4.56 0.77
CA VAL A 161 -7.40 3.91 1.72
C VAL A 161 -7.96 2.58 2.17
N GLY A 162 -7.17 1.51 1.97
CA GLY A 162 -7.35 0.22 2.61
C GLY A 162 -6.43 0.13 3.84
N ALA A 163 -6.96 0.39 5.03
CA ALA A 163 -6.17 0.33 6.27
C ALA A 163 -5.97 -1.11 6.72
N ASN A 164 -4.73 -1.47 7.08
CA ASN A 164 -4.38 -2.80 7.55
C ASN A 164 -3.93 -2.74 9.01
N TYR A 165 -4.53 -3.61 9.83
CA TYR A 165 -4.29 -3.74 11.26
C TYR A 165 -3.94 -5.18 11.61
N ILE A 166 -3.12 -5.37 12.66
CA ILE A 166 -2.71 -6.69 13.15
C ILE A 166 -2.93 -6.74 14.65
N PHE A 167 -3.68 -7.73 15.13
CA PHE A 167 -3.85 -8.06 16.54
C PHE A 167 -2.84 -9.12 16.97
N GLY A 168 -2.39 -9.06 18.22
CA GLY A 168 -1.47 -10.03 18.81
C GLY A 168 -0.01 -9.81 18.42
N LEU A 169 0.38 -8.60 18.05
CA LEU A 169 1.79 -8.21 17.91
C LEU A 169 2.49 -8.28 19.29
N PRO A 170 3.84 -8.36 19.34
CA PRO A 170 4.56 -8.24 20.62
C PRO A 170 4.10 -7.02 21.40
N ASP A 171 3.94 -7.17 22.70
CA ASP A 171 3.41 -6.16 23.66
C ASP A 171 1.95 -5.74 23.43
N ASP A 172 1.21 -6.41 22.54
CA ASP A 172 -0.20 -6.15 22.35
C ASP A 172 -1.03 -6.66 23.55
N THR A 173 -1.96 -5.83 23.98
CA THR A 173 -2.87 -6.14 25.09
C THR A 173 -4.31 -5.93 24.63
N LEU A 174 -5.28 -6.49 25.35
CA LEU A 174 -6.70 -6.25 25.05
C LEU A 174 -7.00 -4.75 24.91
N LYS A 175 -6.46 -3.93 25.81
CA LYS A 175 -6.62 -2.46 25.77
C LYS A 175 -6.00 -1.85 24.50
N ALA A 176 -4.85 -2.35 24.04
CA ALA A 176 -4.22 -1.89 22.80
C ALA A 176 -5.00 -2.32 21.55
N MET A 177 -5.60 -3.52 21.57
CA MET A 177 -6.51 -3.99 20.52
C MET A 177 -7.79 -3.16 20.45
N GLU A 178 -8.39 -2.83 21.60
CA GLU A 178 -9.53 -1.92 21.69
C GLU A 178 -9.20 -0.52 21.14
N ALA A 179 -8.02 0.01 21.48
CA ALA A 179 -7.54 1.28 20.93
C ALA A 179 -7.33 1.20 19.40
N THR A 180 -6.93 0.04 18.88
CA THR A 180 -6.80 -0.20 17.43
C THR A 180 -8.15 -0.14 16.72
N ILE A 181 -9.20 -0.73 17.32
CA ILE A 181 -10.56 -0.66 16.79
C ILE A 181 -11.06 0.79 16.84
N ALA A 182 -10.85 1.49 17.96
CA ALA A 182 -11.27 2.88 18.12
C ALA A 182 -10.61 3.79 17.05
N LEU A 183 -9.29 3.64 16.84
CA LEU A 183 -8.57 4.37 15.80
C LEU A 183 -9.11 4.04 14.40
N ALA A 184 -9.38 2.77 14.10
CA ALA A 184 -9.94 2.38 12.81
C ALA A 184 -11.30 3.02 12.54
N CYS A 185 -12.17 3.11 13.57
CA CYS A 185 -13.46 3.80 13.48
C CYS A 185 -13.29 5.33 13.29
N GLU A 186 -12.31 5.94 13.99
CA GLU A 186 -12.02 7.38 13.86
C GLU A 186 -11.49 7.73 12.47
N LEU A 187 -10.59 6.92 11.92
CA LEU A 187 -10.00 7.12 10.61
C LEU A 187 -11.02 6.99 9.48
N ASN A 188 -12.04 6.17 9.66
CA ASN A 188 -13.15 5.96 8.72
C ASN A 188 -12.66 5.78 7.28
N THR A 189 -11.70 4.86 7.09
CA THR A 189 -11.16 4.54 5.77
C THR A 189 -12.16 3.74 4.94
N GLU A 190 -12.02 3.76 3.61
CA GLU A 190 -12.94 3.08 2.69
C GLU A 190 -12.94 1.56 2.88
N TRP A 191 -11.84 1.02 3.41
CA TRP A 191 -11.70 -0.39 3.74
C TRP A 191 -10.78 -0.58 4.96
N ALA A 192 -11.14 -1.46 5.88
CA ALA A 192 -10.30 -1.86 7.01
C ALA A 192 -10.15 -3.38 7.05
N ASN A 193 -8.90 -3.86 7.09
CA ASN A 193 -8.55 -5.26 7.29
C ASN A 193 -7.96 -5.45 8.68
N PHE A 194 -8.42 -6.49 9.37
CA PHE A 194 -7.87 -6.92 10.65
C PHE A 194 -7.32 -8.33 10.52
N TYR A 195 -6.05 -8.48 10.84
CA TYR A 195 -5.33 -9.75 10.81
C TYR A 195 -4.93 -10.15 12.23
N CYS A 196 -4.73 -11.43 12.47
CA CYS A 196 -4.05 -11.93 13.67
C CYS A 196 -2.58 -12.16 13.34
N ALA A 197 -1.69 -11.77 14.25
CA ALA A 197 -0.27 -12.08 14.13
C ALA A 197 -0.07 -13.59 14.09
N MET A 198 0.74 -14.05 13.16
CA MET A 198 1.09 -15.47 12.99
C MET A 198 2.61 -15.62 13.10
N ALA A 199 3.04 -16.65 13.81
CA ALA A 199 4.44 -17.03 13.79
C ALA A 199 4.78 -17.71 12.46
N TYR A 200 5.81 -17.23 11.82
CA TYR A 200 6.41 -17.87 10.65
C TYR A 200 7.72 -18.55 11.07
N PRO A 201 8.04 -19.74 10.50
CA PRO A 201 9.28 -20.41 10.80
C PRO A 201 10.51 -19.64 10.33
#